data_b68445379a802a070aea7ebf767b7c87
#
_entry.id   b68445379a802a070aea7ebf767b7c87
#
_cell.length_a   1.000
_cell.length_b   1.000
_cell.length_c   1.000
_cell.angle_alpha   90.00
_cell.angle_beta   90.00
_cell.angle_gamma   90.00
#
_symmetry.space_group_name_H-M   'P 1'
#
loop_
_entity.id
_entity.type
_entity.pdbx_description
1 polymer ?
#
loop_
_entity_poly.entity_id
_entity_poly.type
_entity_poly.pdbx_seq_one_letter_code
_entity_poly.pdbx_strand_id
1 'polypeptide(L)'
;MTSQPQHATGHLDSSNHSTDTDTNTHTLISSNLTSRNPPHSQPQNQPPFQQPPSQHPNAKPPTMPPSLIVKIMIGMIGAFAFLQVYSIQAILPIMMQAFSATETQVGMTVAATVIAIAMMSPFMGMLSDAVGRKNIIVASIAFMAIPTMMIGLSDSLSSIVIWRFMQGLAVPGITVVTIAYVGEEYAGKEMAKMMSYYVSGTVFGGFLGRFILGHLEELIGWEKGFVFMGVLTVLGAGLVAWLLPRSRHFHANPNFASALHMLSKHVRNRYVVTAGLLGACVLFSLVGCFTYVNLHLADAPYNLSSAGLANIFAVYLIGVVVTPIASSLIAKYGAARMVRVAVMISMMGVLMTLAAPISLVIVALAVMSTGVFITQSATITYIAVNVKEGRSLASGLYYMAYYIGGSIGAWACGLAYAQGKWLYTVYTLLAVQVIALLIAFFGLIKIPVKR
;
A
#
# COMPACT_ATOMS: atom_id res chain seq x y z
N MET A 1 -8.27 -62.80 -25.80
CA MET A 1 -9.72 -63.13 -25.78
C MET A 1 -10.43 -61.85 -26.12
N THR A 2 -10.67 -61.60 -27.34
CA THR A 2 -11.95 -61.73 -28.09
C THR A 2 -12.93 -60.72 -27.55
N SER A 3 -13.54 -59.82 -28.26
CA SER A 3 -13.71 -59.59 -29.70
C SER A 3 -14.59 -58.35 -29.89
N GLN A 4 -14.23 -57.51 -30.79
CA GLN A 4 -15.19 -56.75 -31.62
C GLN A 4 -16.00 -57.73 -32.50
N PRO A 5 -17.03 -57.37 -33.23
CA PRO A 5 -17.18 -56.22 -34.11
C PRO A 5 -18.62 -55.66 -34.36
N GLN A 6 -18.73 -54.48 -34.97
CA GLN A 6 -19.23 -54.14 -36.31
C GLN A 6 -20.75 -54.26 -36.53
N HIS A 7 -21.44 -53.38 -37.14
CA HIS A 7 -21.67 -52.87 -38.48
C HIS A 7 -22.93 -52.00 -38.41
N ALA A 8 -23.24 -51.04 -39.17
CA ALA A 8 -22.95 -50.48 -40.45
C ALA A 8 -24.27 -49.87 -41.04
N THR A 9 -24.09 -48.79 -41.73
CA THR A 9 -24.72 -48.37 -43.01
C THR A 9 -26.18 -48.01 -42.97
N GLY A 10 -26.53 -46.94 -43.60
CA GLY A 10 -26.68 -46.53 -44.91
C GLY A 10 -27.57 -45.27 -45.01
N HIS A 11 -27.11 -44.33 -45.72
CA HIS A 11 -27.44 -43.97 -47.13
C HIS A 11 -28.88 -43.50 -47.36
N LEU A 12 -28.98 -42.40 -47.88
CA LEU A 12 -29.15 -41.77 -49.21
C LEU A 12 -30.25 -40.69 -49.09
N ASP A 13 -30.02 -39.61 -49.55
CA ASP A 13 -29.99 -38.91 -50.83
C ASP A 13 -31.31 -38.18 -51.16
N SER A 14 -31.16 -37.07 -51.54
CA SER A 14 -31.33 -36.35 -52.83
C SER A 14 -32.35 -35.22 -52.72
N SER A 15 -31.95 -34.10 -53.00
CA SER A 15 -31.91 -33.34 -54.23
C SER A 15 -33.18 -32.53 -54.55
N ASN A 16 -32.90 -31.34 -54.83
CA ASN A 16 -33.10 -30.57 -56.02
C ASN A 16 -34.20 -29.50 -56.08
N HIS A 17 -33.70 -28.43 -56.53
CA HIS A 17 -34.14 -27.54 -57.63
C HIS A 17 -35.38 -26.68 -57.34
N SER A 18 -35.43 -25.50 -57.76
CA SER A 18 -34.76 -24.57 -58.67
C SER A 18 -35.68 -23.37 -58.90
N THR A 19 -35.03 -22.24 -59.15
CA THR A 19 -35.40 -21.26 -60.18
C THR A 19 -36.82 -20.72 -60.19
N ASP A 20 -37.15 -19.54 -60.52
CA ASP A 20 -36.53 -18.45 -61.29
C ASP A 20 -37.42 -17.19 -61.19
N THR A 21 -36.85 -16.07 -61.43
CA THR A 21 -37.22 -14.93 -62.28
C THR A 21 -38.73 -14.56 -62.39
N ASP A 22 -39.14 -13.37 -62.45
CA ASP A 22 -38.83 -12.25 -63.30
C ASP A 22 -39.75 -11.04 -63.05
N THR A 23 -39.19 -9.90 -63.21
CA THR A 23 -39.51 -8.74 -64.03
C THR A 23 -40.92 -8.09 -64.09
N ASN A 24 -40.79 -6.79 -64.10
CA ASN A 24 -41.46 -5.79 -64.95
C ASN A 24 -42.64 -4.99 -64.38
N THR A 25 -42.40 -3.75 -64.27
CA THR A 25 -42.55 -2.58 -65.18
C THR A 25 -43.92 -1.90 -65.21
N HIS A 26 -43.83 -0.58 -65.28
CA HIS A 26 -44.76 0.42 -65.76
C HIS A 26 -45.91 0.88 -64.84
N THR A 27 -46.33 2.09 -64.74
CA THR A 27 -46.24 3.23 -65.65
C THR A 27 -46.68 4.52 -64.88
N LEU A 28 -46.13 5.58 -65.27
CA LEU A 28 -46.51 6.98 -65.10
C LEU A 28 -48.00 7.27 -65.09
N ILE A 29 -48.46 8.22 -64.29
CA ILE A 29 -49.32 9.31 -64.80
C ILE A 29 -49.18 10.54 -63.91
N SER A 30 -48.90 11.62 -64.53
CA SER A 30 -48.86 13.00 -64.09
C SER A 30 -50.26 13.59 -63.86
N SER A 31 -50.39 14.50 -62.90
CA SER A 31 -51.32 15.60 -63.05
C SER A 31 -50.88 16.79 -62.16
N ASN A 32 -50.55 17.86 -62.81
CA ASN A 32 -50.39 19.22 -62.31
C ASN A 32 -51.64 19.71 -61.60
N LEU A 33 -51.47 20.43 -60.54
CA LEU A 33 -52.30 21.63 -60.29
C LEU A 33 -51.51 22.64 -59.36
N THR A 34 -51.40 23.78 -59.92
CA THR A 34 -50.91 25.06 -59.42
C THR A 34 -51.64 25.52 -58.17
N SER A 35 -50.94 26.12 -57.20
CA SER A 35 -51.11 27.55 -56.92
C SER A 35 -50.54 28.04 -55.59
N ARG A 36 -49.93 29.18 -55.69
CA ARG A 36 -49.82 30.29 -54.70
C ARG A 36 -48.99 30.12 -53.49
N ASN A 37 -47.76 30.64 -53.55
CA ASN A 37 -46.98 31.18 -52.43
C ASN A 37 -47.61 32.47 -51.91
N PRO A 38 -47.66 32.68 -50.58
CA PRO A 38 -47.65 33.98 -49.95
C PRO A 38 -46.24 34.34 -49.42
N PRO A 39 -45.98 35.62 -49.10
CA PRO A 39 -44.65 36.21 -49.20
C PRO A 39 -43.73 35.96 -48.03
N HIS A 40 -42.42 36.00 -48.34
CA HIS A 40 -41.28 36.00 -47.44
C HIS A 40 -41.47 36.90 -46.22
N SER A 41 -41.47 36.32 -45.03
CA SER A 41 -41.08 36.99 -43.80
C SER A 41 -39.65 36.53 -43.46
N GLN A 42 -38.74 37.52 -43.36
CA GLN A 42 -37.32 37.33 -42.96
C GLN A 42 -37.22 36.64 -41.62
N PRO A 43 -36.29 35.69 -41.41
CA PRO A 43 -36.03 35.17 -40.09
C PRO A 43 -35.23 36.22 -39.30
N GLN A 44 -35.82 36.67 -38.18
CA GLN A 44 -35.13 37.42 -37.15
C GLN A 44 -33.95 36.62 -36.65
N ASN A 45 -32.77 37.28 -36.58
CA ASN A 45 -31.57 36.83 -35.92
C ASN A 45 -31.88 36.48 -34.46
N GLN A 46 -32.13 35.23 -34.16
CA GLN A 46 -31.99 34.68 -32.79
C GLN A 46 -30.52 34.32 -32.60
N PRO A 47 -29.90 34.73 -31.48
CA PRO A 47 -28.54 34.31 -31.16
C PRO A 47 -28.50 32.80 -31.05
N PRO A 48 -27.38 32.15 -31.46
CA PRO A 48 -27.28 30.71 -31.39
C PRO A 48 -27.50 30.24 -29.96
N PHE A 49 -28.49 29.36 -29.76
CA PHE A 49 -28.70 28.64 -28.50
C PHE A 49 -27.38 27.99 -28.13
N GLN A 50 -26.68 28.56 -27.15
CA GLN A 50 -25.56 27.88 -26.51
C GLN A 50 -26.15 26.66 -25.82
N GLN A 51 -25.93 25.50 -26.40
CA GLN A 51 -26.16 24.23 -25.71
C GLN A 51 -25.35 24.28 -24.42
N PRO A 52 -25.96 24.04 -23.26
CA PRO A 52 -25.17 23.90 -22.02
C PRO A 52 -24.11 22.82 -22.24
N PRO A 53 -22.87 23.03 -21.77
CA PRO A 53 -21.81 22.07 -21.97
C PRO A 53 -22.29 20.69 -21.51
N SER A 54 -22.17 19.70 -22.35
CA SER A 54 -22.53 18.32 -22.07
C SER A 54 -21.80 17.91 -20.79
N GLN A 55 -22.50 17.91 -19.68
CA GLN A 55 -22.02 17.36 -18.43
C GLN A 55 -21.85 15.85 -18.67
N HIS A 56 -20.61 15.39 -18.75
CA HIS A 56 -20.31 13.98 -18.65
C HIS A 56 -20.91 13.46 -17.34
N PRO A 57 -21.78 12.42 -17.35
CA PRO A 57 -22.52 11.98 -16.16
C PRO A 57 -21.64 11.50 -14.99
N ASN A 58 -20.31 11.51 -15.13
CA ASN A 58 -19.31 11.09 -14.13
C ASN A 58 -18.28 12.17 -13.77
N ALA A 59 -18.48 13.45 -14.12
CA ALA A 59 -17.60 14.50 -13.64
C ALA A 59 -17.90 14.77 -12.17
N LYS A 60 -17.02 14.37 -11.25
CA LYS A 60 -17.09 14.80 -9.85
C LYS A 60 -17.18 16.33 -9.81
N PRO A 61 -18.08 16.90 -9.01
CA PRO A 61 -18.19 18.37 -8.89
C PRO A 61 -16.84 18.94 -8.47
N PRO A 62 -16.51 20.20 -8.85
CA PRO A 62 -15.26 20.84 -8.48
C PRO A 62 -15.15 20.86 -6.94
N THR A 63 -14.18 20.12 -6.42
CA THR A 63 -13.92 20.05 -4.98
C THR A 63 -13.26 21.35 -4.54
N MET A 64 -13.79 22.01 -3.50
CA MET A 64 -13.12 23.15 -2.90
C MET A 64 -11.69 22.73 -2.47
N PRO A 65 -10.68 23.60 -2.64
CA PRO A 65 -9.35 23.28 -2.19
C PRO A 65 -9.37 23.01 -0.67
N PRO A 66 -8.71 21.91 -0.22
CA PRO A 66 -8.70 21.56 1.19
C PRO A 66 -8.04 22.65 2.02
N SER A 67 -8.64 23.00 3.16
CA SER A 67 -8.04 23.94 4.11
C SER A 67 -6.68 23.42 4.61
N LEU A 68 -5.83 24.32 5.10
CA LEU A 68 -4.54 23.95 5.69
C LEU A 68 -4.72 22.95 6.85
N ILE A 69 -5.76 23.16 7.65
CA ILE A 69 -6.10 22.27 8.79
C ILE A 69 -6.32 20.82 8.30
N VAL A 70 -7.09 20.64 7.23
CA VAL A 70 -7.36 19.28 6.69
C VAL A 70 -6.08 18.63 6.14
N LYS A 71 -5.19 19.40 5.50
CA LYS A 71 -3.90 18.91 5.02
C LYS A 71 -3.03 18.41 6.18
N ILE A 72 -2.95 19.21 7.25
CA ILE A 72 -2.22 18.85 8.48
C ILE A 72 -2.85 17.58 9.10
N MET A 73 -4.20 17.53 9.19
CA MET A 73 -4.89 16.36 9.77
C MET A 73 -4.61 15.08 8.99
N ILE A 74 -4.64 15.11 7.66
CA ILE A 74 -4.31 13.94 6.85
C ILE A 74 -2.86 13.49 7.07
N GLY A 75 -1.92 14.43 7.18
CA GLY A 75 -0.53 14.13 7.55
C GLY A 75 -0.43 13.52 8.95
N MET A 76 -1.13 14.09 9.94
CA MET A 76 -1.16 13.57 11.31
C MET A 76 -1.77 12.17 11.41
N ILE A 77 -2.86 11.90 10.68
CA ILE A 77 -3.44 10.55 10.61
C ILE A 77 -2.41 9.55 10.08
N GLY A 78 -1.69 9.91 9.02
CA GLY A 78 -0.57 9.11 8.53
C GLY A 78 0.51 8.89 9.59
N ALA A 79 0.86 9.93 10.35
CA ALA A 79 1.83 9.84 11.42
C ALA A 79 1.35 8.90 12.54
N PHE A 80 0.12 9.05 13.04
CA PHE A 80 -0.44 8.17 14.07
C PHE A 80 -0.53 6.71 13.62
N ALA A 81 -0.78 6.45 12.34
CA ALA A 81 -0.82 5.09 11.80
C ALA A 81 0.50 4.34 12.04
N PHE A 82 1.65 5.01 11.88
CA PHE A 82 2.97 4.37 11.97
C PHE A 82 3.76 4.72 13.22
N LEU A 83 3.31 5.67 14.01
CA LEU A 83 3.94 6.07 15.28
C LEU A 83 4.16 4.86 16.20
N GLN A 84 3.17 3.96 16.28
CA GLN A 84 3.22 2.80 17.16
C GLN A 84 3.77 1.54 16.49
N VAL A 85 3.64 1.40 15.15
CA VAL A 85 3.96 0.16 14.44
C VAL A 85 5.40 -0.29 14.68
N TYR A 86 6.32 0.62 14.61
CA TYR A 86 7.75 0.32 14.70
C TYR A 86 8.46 0.96 15.91
N SER A 87 7.73 1.61 16.82
CA SER A 87 8.31 2.32 17.98
C SER A 87 9.23 1.42 18.81
N ILE A 88 8.83 0.17 19.05
CA ILE A 88 9.58 -0.82 19.85
C ILE A 88 10.98 -1.13 19.29
N GLN A 89 11.24 -0.90 18.00
CA GLN A 89 12.52 -1.28 17.38
C GLN A 89 13.72 -0.61 18.03
N ALA A 90 13.59 0.64 18.48
CA ALA A 90 14.67 1.36 19.12
C ALA A 90 15.09 0.77 20.50
N ILE A 91 14.19 0.02 21.13
CA ILE A 91 14.39 -0.51 22.49
C ILE A 91 14.46 -2.05 22.54
N LEU A 92 14.58 -2.72 21.38
CA LEU A 92 14.68 -4.19 21.34
C LEU A 92 15.86 -4.74 22.18
N PRO A 93 17.05 -4.11 22.22
CA PRO A 93 18.13 -4.56 23.10
C PRO A 93 17.75 -4.53 24.58
N ILE A 94 17.02 -3.48 25.01
CA ILE A 94 16.54 -3.36 26.40
C ILE A 94 15.48 -4.44 26.71
N MET A 95 14.56 -4.69 25.78
CA MET A 95 13.56 -5.78 25.92
C MET A 95 14.25 -7.14 26.04
N MET A 96 15.32 -7.37 25.29
CA MET A 96 16.09 -8.60 25.35
C MET A 96 16.67 -8.83 26.75
N GLN A 97 17.23 -7.78 27.34
CA GLN A 97 17.78 -7.82 28.70
C GLN A 97 16.69 -7.94 29.77
N ALA A 98 15.65 -7.11 29.70
CA ALA A 98 14.57 -7.05 30.69
C ALA A 98 13.82 -8.38 30.83
N PHE A 99 13.63 -9.10 29.74
CA PHE A 99 12.89 -10.37 29.72
C PHE A 99 13.78 -11.61 29.54
N SER A 100 15.11 -11.46 29.59
CA SER A 100 16.07 -12.57 29.30
C SER A 100 15.70 -13.31 28.01
N ALA A 101 15.30 -12.58 26.97
CA ALA A 101 14.75 -13.11 25.75
C ALA A 101 15.82 -13.26 24.65
N THR A 102 15.60 -14.20 23.74
CA THR A 102 16.44 -14.37 22.56
C THR A 102 16.16 -13.31 21.50
N GLU A 103 17.10 -13.12 20.59
CA GLU A 103 16.98 -12.17 19.48
C GLU A 103 15.73 -12.45 18.62
N THR A 104 15.41 -13.72 18.38
CA THR A 104 14.20 -14.12 17.64
C THR A 104 12.93 -13.76 18.41
N GLN A 105 12.91 -13.98 19.73
CA GLN A 105 11.75 -13.67 20.56
C GLN A 105 11.42 -12.16 20.58
N VAL A 106 12.42 -11.29 20.70
CA VAL A 106 12.17 -9.83 20.62
C VAL A 106 11.76 -9.41 19.22
N GLY A 107 12.28 -10.05 18.17
CA GLY A 107 11.84 -9.84 16.78
C GLY A 107 10.37 -10.18 16.56
N MET A 108 9.82 -11.14 17.31
CA MET A 108 8.38 -11.49 17.25
C MET A 108 7.48 -10.34 17.69
N THR A 109 7.94 -9.42 18.53
CA THR A 109 7.17 -8.21 18.90
C THR A 109 6.91 -7.30 17.71
N VAL A 110 7.83 -7.26 16.74
CA VAL A 110 7.66 -6.55 15.47
C VAL A 110 6.82 -7.38 14.51
N ALA A 111 7.13 -8.66 14.36
CA ALA A 111 6.43 -9.58 13.47
C ALA A 111 4.92 -9.66 13.77
N ALA A 112 4.54 -9.70 15.05
CA ALA A 112 3.15 -9.78 15.50
C ALA A 112 2.32 -8.58 15.04
N THR A 113 2.85 -7.38 15.14
CA THR A 113 2.14 -6.18 14.63
C THR A 113 1.97 -6.24 13.12
N VAL A 114 3.05 -6.59 12.41
CA VAL A 114 3.07 -6.58 10.95
C VAL A 114 2.14 -7.65 10.36
N ILE A 115 2.09 -8.85 10.94
CA ILE A 115 1.18 -9.90 10.49
C ILE A 115 -0.29 -9.54 10.76
N ALA A 116 -0.59 -8.91 11.90
CA ALA A 116 -1.93 -8.44 12.22
C ALA A 116 -2.42 -7.37 11.21
N ILE A 117 -1.53 -6.46 10.78
CA ILE A 117 -1.81 -5.51 9.70
C ILE A 117 -2.17 -6.26 8.41
N ALA A 118 -1.38 -7.28 8.04
CA ALA A 118 -1.63 -8.07 6.84
C ALA A 118 -3.01 -8.74 6.88
N MET A 119 -3.34 -9.37 8.02
CA MET A 119 -4.61 -10.08 8.21
C MET A 119 -5.81 -9.15 8.14
N MET A 120 -5.73 -7.97 8.76
CA MET A 120 -6.88 -7.07 8.88
C MET A 120 -7.06 -6.14 7.66
N SER A 121 -6.02 -5.92 6.85
CA SER A 121 -6.05 -4.99 5.72
C SER A 121 -7.19 -5.21 4.71
N PRO A 122 -7.51 -6.45 4.27
CA PRO A 122 -8.61 -6.68 3.35
C PRO A 122 -9.99 -6.35 3.94
N PHE A 123 -10.15 -6.56 5.26
CA PHE A 123 -11.44 -6.44 5.94
C PHE A 123 -11.78 -5.00 6.33
N MET A 124 -10.78 -4.17 6.62
CA MET A 124 -11.02 -2.78 7.06
C MET A 124 -11.63 -1.90 5.98
N GLY A 125 -11.31 -2.15 4.71
CA GLY A 125 -11.98 -1.49 3.60
C GLY A 125 -13.49 -1.72 3.64
N MET A 126 -13.89 -3.00 3.74
CA MET A 126 -15.31 -3.39 3.78
C MET A 126 -16.03 -2.87 5.03
N LEU A 127 -15.39 -2.94 6.20
CA LEU A 127 -15.96 -2.42 7.44
C LEU A 127 -16.21 -0.91 7.36
N SER A 128 -15.27 -0.17 6.77
CA SER A 128 -15.40 1.26 6.62
C SER A 128 -16.46 1.68 5.58
N ASP A 129 -16.75 0.80 4.60
CA ASP A 129 -17.86 0.97 3.65
C ASP A 129 -19.24 0.85 4.31
N ALA A 130 -19.33 0.18 5.45
CA ALA A 130 -20.56 0.04 6.22
C ALA A 130 -20.76 1.14 7.28
N VAL A 131 -19.70 1.52 8.00
CA VAL A 131 -19.78 2.38 9.22
C VAL A 131 -19.45 3.85 8.92
N GLY A 132 -18.69 4.11 7.86
CA GLY A 132 -18.24 5.45 7.49
C GLY A 132 -16.77 5.73 7.82
N ARG A 133 -16.11 6.46 6.93
CA ARG A 133 -14.63 6.62 6.91
C ARG A 133 -14.09 7.28 8.19
N LYS A 134 -14.63 8.45 8.55
CA LYS A 134 -14.16 9.20 9.74
C LYS A 134 -14.28 8.38 11.02
N ASN A 135 -15.42 7.72 11.21
CA ASN A 135 -15.68 6.97 12.44
C ASN A 135 -14.68 5.82 12.62
N ILE A 136 -14.39 5.08 11.56
CA ILE A 136 -13.40 3.99 11.58
C ILE A 136 -11.99 4.53 11.84
N ILE A 137 -11.58 5.62 11.19
CA ILE A 137 -10.25 6.23 11.41
C ILE A 137 -10.09 6.60 12.90
N VAL A 138 -11.07 7.36 13.45
CA VAL A 138 -11.03 7.80 14.86
C VAL A 138 -11.05 6.63 15.82
N ALA A 139 -11.96 5.66 15.61
CA ALA A 139 -12.08 4.48 16.45
C ALA A 139 -10.80 3.64 16.42
N SER A 140 -10.15 3.51 15.27
CA SER A 140 -8.90 2.75 15.13
C SER A 140 -7.72 3.43 15.83
N ILE A 141 -7.60 4.78 15.74
CA ILE A 141 -6.57 5.51 16.48
C ILE A 141 -6.84 5.38 17.99
N ALA A 142 -8.08 5.56 18.45
CA ALA A 142 -8.45 5.43 19.86
C ALA A 142 -8.21 4.00 20.38
N PHE A 143 -8.63 2.98 19.62
CA PHE A 143 -8.39 1.58 19.98
C PHE A 143 -6.90 1.26 20.11
N MET A 144 -6.05 1.79 19.23
CA MET A 144 -4.61 1.54 19.25
C MET A 144 -3.93 2.06 20.52
N ALA A 145 -4.51 3.06 21.19
CA ALA A 145 -3.99 3.59 22.45
C ALA A 145 -4.03 2.55 23.59
N ILE A 146 -5.08 1.71 23.63
CA ILE A 146 -5.26 0.69 24.66
C ILE A 146 -4.10 -0.33 24.65
N PRO A 147 -3.86 -1.08 23.58
CA PRO A 147 -2.73 -2.01 23.56
C PRO A 147 -1.38 -1.29 23.72
N THR A 148 -1.25 -0.02 23.30
CA THR A 148 -0.02 0.74 23.52
C THR A 148 0.26 0.93 25.02
N MET A 149 -0.75 1.34 25.80
CA MET A 149 -0.59 1.47 27.25
C MET A 149 -0.37 0.12 27.92
N MET A 150 -1.07 -0.92 27.48
CA MET A 150 -0.95 -2.28 28.03
C MET A 150 0.42 -2.90 27.80
N ILE A 151 1.15 -2.50 26.76
CA ILE A 151 2.56 -2.89 26.60
C ILE A 151 3.40 -2.35 27.76
N GLY A 152 3.20 -1.09 28.15
CA GLY A 152 3.93 -0.49 29.28
C GLY A 152 3.56 -1.08 30.65
N LEU A 153 2.47 -1.85 30.74
CA LEU A 153 2.01 -2.54 31.96
C LEU A 153 2.25 -4.05 31.90
N SER A 154 3.00 -4.53 30.92
CA SER A 154 3.20 -5.97 30.69
C SER A 154 4.39 -6.51 31.45
N ASP A 155 4.21 -7.62 32.17
CA ASP A 155 5.24 -8.31 32.96
C ASP A 155 5.93 -9.44 32.17
N SER A 156 5.53 -9.70 30.93
CA SER A 156 6.10 -10.76 30.10
C SER A 156 6.18 -10.36 28.61
N LEU A 157 7.20 -10.87 27.93
CA LEU A 157 7.37 -10.65 26.49
C LEU A 157 6.18 -11.22 25.68
N SER A 158 5.59 -12.35 26.12
CA SER A 158 4.41 -12.94 25.47
C SER A 158 3.20 -12.01 25.53
N SER A 159 2.98 -11.34 26.67
CA SER A 159 1.94 -10.31 26.80
C SER A 159 2.20 -9.15 25.83
N ILE A 160 3.43 -8.67 25.73
CA ILE A 160 3.82 -7.63 24.77
C ILE A 160 3.52 -8.09 23.34
N VAL A 161 3.86 -9.31 22.94
CA VAL A 161 3.57 -9.84 21.59
C VAL A 161 2.07 -9.84 21.31
N ILE A 162 1.22 -10.21 22.28
CA ILE A 162 -0.24 -10.17 22.14
C ILE A 162 -0.73 -8.72 21.94
N TRP A 163 -0.28 -7.78 22.76
CA TRP A 163 -0.68 -6.37 22.61
C TRP A 163 -0.17 -5.75 21.34
N ARG A 164 1.02 -6.14 20.88
CA ARG A 164 1.57 -5.75 19.58
C ARG A 164 0.71 -6.28 18.42
N PHE A 165 0.20 -7.51 18.53
CA PHE A 165 -0.75 -8.04 17.56
C PHE A 165 -2.06 -7.21 17.57
N MET A 166 -2.60 -6.90 18.74
CA MET A 166 -3.80 -6.05 18.87
C MET A 166 -3.60 -4.66 18.26
N GLN A 167 -2.44 -4.03 18.47
CA GLN A 167 -2.09 -2.77 17.80
C GLN A 167 -2.17 -2.90 16.26
N GLY A 168 -1.62 -3.99 15.73
CA GLY A 168 -1.59 -4.25 14.29
C GLY A 168 -2.97 -4.36 13.66
N LEU A 169 -3.97 -4.91 14.38
CA LEU A 169 -5.36 -4.99 13.89
C LEU A 169 -5.99 -3.60 13.65
N ALA A 170 -5.58 -2.59 14.41
CA ALA A 170 -6.10 -1.23 14.27
C ALA A 170 -5.53 -0.47 13.07
N VAL A 171 -4.28 -0.73 12.70
CA VAL A 171 -3.54 0.07 11.71
C VAL A 171 -4.25 0.17 10.35
N PRO A 172 -4.82 -0.91 9.77
CA PRO A 172 -5.53 -0.81 8.49
C PRO A 172 -6.78 0.07 8.55
N GLY A 173 -7.43 0.18 9.71
CA GLY A 173 -8.54 1.13 9.93
C GLY A 173 -8.10 2.59 9.84
N ILE A 174 -6.83 2.87 10.06
CA ILE A 174 -6.25 4.19 9.84
C ILE A 174 -5.76 4.30 8.39
N THR A 175 -4.93 3.36 7.91
CA THR A 175 -4.23 3.49 6.63
C THR A 175 -5.12 3.28 5.43
N VAL A 176 -5.80 2.14 5.34
CA VAL A 176 -6.66 1.78 4.19
C VAL A 176 -7.84 2.75 4.09
N VAL A 177 -8.43 3.08 5.25
CA VAL A 177 -9.63 3.93 5.30
C VAL A 177 -9.29 5.39 4.99
N THR A 178 -8.11 5.90 5.38
CA THR A 178 -7.69 7.26 5.01
C THR A 178 -7.45 7.39 3.51
N ILE A 179 -6.86 6.37 2.87
CA ILE A 179 -6.69 6.36 1.41
C ILE A 179 -8.05 6.41 0.72
N ALA A 180 -9.03 5.64 1.20
CA ALA A 180 -10.40 5.66 0.68
C ALA A 180 -11.07 7.02 0.91
N TYR A 181 -10.97 7.60 2.11
CA TYR A 181 -11.48 8.94 2.44
C TYR A 181 -10.93 10.00 1.48
N VAL A 182 -9.61 10.04 1.28
CA VAL A 182 -8.97 11.00 0.37
C VAL A 182 -9.44 10.78 -1.08
N GLY A 183 -9.57 9.52 -1.52
CA GLY A 183 -10.03 9.17 -2.86
C GLY A 183 -11.49 9.52 -3.14
N GLU A 184 -12.35 9.55 -2.11
CA GLU A 184 -13.76 9.94 -2.20
C GLU A 184 -13.95 11.45 -2.17
N GLU A 185 -13.22 12.14 -1.29
CA GLU A 185 -13.41 13.58 -1.05
C GLU A 185 -12.67 14.48 -2.06
N TYR A 186 -11.58 13.99 -2.65
CA TYR A 186 -10.71 14.79 -3.52
C TYR A 186 -10.53 14.14 -4.89
N ALA A 187 -10.25 14.96 -5.92
CA ALA A 187 -9.99 14.51 -7.28
C ALA A 187 -8.76 15.19 -7.89
N GLY A 188 -8.15 14.58 -8.92
CA GLY A 188 -7.08 15.16 -9.73
C GLY A 188 -5.86 15.61 -8.89
N LYS A 189 -5.45 16.86 -9.08
CA LYS A 189 -4.26 17.43 -8.41
C LYS A 189 -4.41 17.52 -6.89
N GLU A 190 -5.60 17.81 -6.37
CA GLU A 190 -5.82 17.93 -4.93
C GLU A 190 -5.78 16.56 -4.25
N MET A 191 -6.32 15.50 -4.87
CA MET A 191 -6.15 14.12 -4.39
C MET A 191 -4.67 13.75 -4.28
N ALA A 192 -3.88 13.98 -5.33
CA ALA A 192 -2.45 13.68 -5.32
C ALA A 192 -1.71 14.44 -4.20
N LYS A 193 -2.09 15.70 -3.96
CA LYS A 193 -1.52 16.53 -2.91
C LYS A 193 -1.86 16.01 -1.51
N MET A 194 -3.14 15.63 -1.29
CA MET A 194 -3.58 15.05 -0.01
C MET A 194 -2.87 13.71 0.26
N MET A 195 -2.71 12.86 -0.76
CA MET A 195 -1.95 11.61 -0.65
C MET A 195 -0.47 11.86 -0.32
N SER A 196 0.13 12.94 -0.84
CA SER A 196 1.51 13.31 -0.48
C SER A 196 1.62 13.71 1.00
N TYR A 197 0.68 14.48 1.53
CA TYR A 197 0.66 14.78 2.99
C TYR A 197 0.50 13.52 3.83
N TYR A 198 -0.38 12.61 3.41
CA TYR A 198 -0.58 11.33 4.08
C TYR A 198 0.72 10.50 4.10
N VAL A 199 1.34 10.29 2.93
CA VAL A 199 2.57 9.48 2.82
C VAL A 199 3.73 10.13 3.59
N SER A 200 3.90 11.45 3.51
CA SER A 200 4.91 12.15 4.32
C SER A 200 4.65 11.95 5.81
N GLY A 201 3.38 11.99 6.22
CA GLY A 201 2.97 11.71 7.61
C GLY A 201 3.35 10.29 8.03
N THR A 202 3.10 9.26 7.18
CA THR A 202 3.44 7.87 7.53
C THR A 202 4.95 7.66 7.74
N VAL A 203 5.77 8.25 6.88
CA VAL A 203 7.24 8.17 7.01
C VAL A 203 7.71 8.91 8.26
N PHE A 204 7.20 10.12 8.48
CA PHE A 204 7.53 10.93 9.65
C PHE A 204 7.09 10.26 10.96
N GLY A 205 5.87 9.71 11.00
CA GLY A 205 5.36 8.97 12.17
C GLY A 205 6.18 7.72 12.47
N GLY A 206 6.58 6.98 11.44
CA GLY A 206 7.45 5.82 11.59
C GLY A 206 8.83 6.16 12.18
N PHE A 207 9.40 7.30 11.82
CA PHE A 207 10.61 7.84 12.48
C PHE A 207 10.29 8.32 13.90
N LEU A 208 9.26 9.16 14.04
CA LEU A 208 8.94 9.85 15.30
C LEU A 208 8.62 8.85 16.44
N GLY A 209 7.93 7.75 16.13
CA GLY A 209 7.62 6.72 17.13
C GLY A 209 8.87 6.09 17.75
N ARG A 210 9.85 5.77 16.94
CA ARG A 210 11.15 5.24 17.39
C ARG A 210 11.94 6.30 18.14
N PHE A 211 11.94 7.52 17.61
CA PHE A 211 12.65 8.65 18.20
C PHE A 211 12.12 8.98 19.61
N ILE A 212 10.79 9.14 19.74
CA ILE A 212 10.19 9.46 21.04
C ILE A 212 10.43 8.32 22.03
N LEU A 213 10.14 7.08 21.66
CA LEU A 213 10.24 5.96 22.59
C LEU A 213 11.68 5.68 23.01
N GLY A 214 12.66 5.78 22.08
CA GLY A 214 14.06 5.58 22.42
C GLY A 214 14.62 6.63 23.38
N HIS A 215 14.21 7.90 23.25
CA HIS A 215 14.60 8.96 24.19
C HIS A 215 13.81 8.87 25.52
N LEU A 216 12.54 8.50 25.49
CA LEU A 216 11.75 8.31 26.71
C LEU A 216 12.27 7.12 27.52
N GLU A 217 12.76 6.08 26.87
CA GLU A 217 13.35 4.93 27.55
C GLU A 217 14.50 5.36 28.46
N GLU A 218 15.43 6.20 27.97
CA GLU A 218 16.55 6.69 28.78
C GLU A 218 16.12 7.64 29.90
N LEU A 219 15.03 8.40 29.73
CA LEU A 219 14.59 9.41 30.68
C LEU A 219 13.69 8.83 31.79
N ILE A 220 12.75 7.97 31.44
CA ILE A 220 11.68 7.51 32.36
C ILE A 220 11.42 6.00 32.30
N GLY A 221 12.18 5.25 31.50
CA GLY A 221 12.00 3.83 31.25
C GLY A 221 10.97 3.55 30.14
N TRP A 222 11.08 2.38 29.51
CA TRP A 222 10.24 1.99 28.38
C TRP A 222 8.76 1.79 28.80
N GLU A 223 8.49 1.35 30.02
CA GLU A 223 7.15 1.13 30.55
C GLU A 223 6.35 2.44 30.53
N LYS A 224 6.90 3.47 31.19
CA LYS A 224 6.28 4.80 31.21
C LYS A 224 6.30 5.46 29.83
N GLY A 225 7.32 5.16 29.01
CA GLY A 225 7.41 5.56 27.62
C GLY A 225 6.22 5.09 26.80
N PHE A 226 5.82 3.82 26.91
CA PHE A 226 4.62 3.29 26.23
C PHE A 226 3.32 3.88 26.76
N VAL A 227 3.20 4.11 28.07
CA VAL A 227 2.04 4.80 28.65
C VAL A 227 1.93 6.21 28.08
N PHE A 228 3.02 6.96 28.02
CA PHE A 228 3.07 8.30 27.42
C PHE A 228 2.64 8.26 25.94
N MET A 229 3.17 7.32 25.16
CA MET A 229 2.81 7.11 23.75
C MET A 229 1.33 6.78 23.58
N GLY A 230 0.74 6.02 24.52
CA GLY A 230 -0.68 5.71 24.56
C GLY A 230 -1.52 6.97 24.82
N VAL A 231 -1.14 7.79 25.80
CA VAL A 231 -1.80 9.09 26.08
C VAL A 231 -1.74 10.01 24.86
N LEU A 232 -0.55 10.13 24.23
CA LEU A 232 -0.38 10.89 22.99
C LEU A 232 -1.32 10.40 21.88
N THR A 233 -1.52 9.09 21.78
CA THR A 233 -2.42 8.48 20.79
C THR A 233 -3.90 8.81 21.09
N VAL A 234 -4.33 8.82 22.37
CA VAL A 234 -5.68 9.26 22.77
C VAL A 234 -5.91 10.73 22.39
N LEU A 235 -4.94 11.60 22.72
CA LEU A 235 -5.01 13.02 22.36
C LEU A 235 -5.10 13.20 20.83
N GLY A 236 -4.32 12.43 20.09
CA GLY A 236 -4.37 12.37 18.63
C GLY A 236 -5.73 11.94 18.09
N ALA A 237 -6.33 10.91 18.67
CA ALA A 237 -7.69 10.46 18.32
C ALA A 237 -8.73 11.55 18.55
N GLY A 238 -8.67 12.25 19.71
CA GLY A 238 -9.53 13.38 20.03
C GLY A 238 -9.38 14.54 19.04
N LEU A 239 -8.15 14.89 18.70
CA LEU A 239 -7.84 15.95 17.73
C LEU A 239 -8.38 15.61 16.34
N VAL A 240 -8.19 14.37 15.87
CA VAL A 240 -8.72 13.89 14.59
C VAL A 240 -10.25 13.83 14.62
N ALA A 241 -10.86 13.41 15.73
CA ALA A 241 -12.30 13.40 15.90
C ALA A 241 -12.90 14.80 15.77
N TRP A 242 -12.21 15.80 16.34
CA TRP A 242 -12.66 17.18 16.32
C TRP A 242 -12.46 17.86 14.96
N LEU A 243 -11.27 17.75 14.36
CA LEU A 243 -10.85 18.55 13.20
C LEU A 243 -11.07 17.89 11.84
N LEU A 244 -11.12 16.54 11.76
CA LEU A 244 -11.34 15.86 10.47
C LEU A 244 -12.82 16.03 10.05
N PRO A 245 -13.12 16.58 8.86
CA PRO A 245 -14.49 16.67 8.37
C PRO A 245 -15.12 15.28 8.16
N ARG A 246 -16.45 15.20 8.30
CA ARG A 246 -17.19 13.99 7.89
C ARG A 246 -17.10 13.83 6.38
N SER A 247 -17.06 12.58 5.92
CA SER A 247 -17.10 12.26 4.49
C SER A 247 -18.43 12.74 3.89
N ARG A 248 -18.37 13.56 2.85
CA ARG A 248 -19.54 14.13 2.16
C ARG A 248 -20.02 13.27 1.00
N HIS A 249 -19.11 12.47 0.43
CA HIS A 249 -19.38 11.63 -0.74
C HIS A 249 -19.41 10.14 -0.39
N PHE A 250 -19.60 9.83 0.89
CA PHE A 250 -19.72 8.46 1.35
C PHE A 250 -21.09 7.87 0.97
N HIS A 251 -21.06 6.76 0.24
CA HIS A 251 -22.23 5.93 -0.04
C HIS A 251 -21.97 4.54 0.53
N ALA A 252 -22.78 4.14 1.51
CA ALA A 252 -22.70 2.81 2.08
C ALA A 252 -23.00 1.74 1.00
N ASN A 253 -22.05 0.86 0.72
CA ASN A 253 -22.25 -0.24 -0.20
C ASN A 253 -21.65 -1.54 0.35
N PRO A 254 -22.37 -2.26 1.22
CA PRO A 254 -21.88 -3.47 1.87
C PRO A 254 -22.01 -4.70 0.96
N ASN A 255 -21.44 -4.68 -0.24
CA ASN A 255 -21.52 -5.85 -1.14
C ASN A 255 -20.32 -6.80 -0.95
N PHE A 256 -20.37 -7.56 0.14
CA PHE A 256 -19.33 -8.50 0.55
C PHE A 256 -19.10 -9.63 -0.47
N ALA A 257 -20.17 -10.14 -1.09
CA ALA A 257 -20.10 -11.26 -2.05
C ALA A 257 -19.35 -10.89 -3.33
N SER A 258 -19.59 -9.69 -3.88
CA SER A 258 -18.86 -9.21 -5.06
C SER A 258 -17.37 -8.95 -4.78
N ALA A 259 -17.05 -8.48 -3.57
CA ALA A 259 -15.67 -8.27 -3.14
C ALA A 259 -14.91 -9.60 -3.03
N LEU A 260 -15.55 -10.66 -2.48
CA LEU A 260 -14.93 -11.98 -2.34
C LEU A 260 -14.71 -12.66 -3.72
N HIS A 261 -15.65 -12.51 -4.64
CA HIS A 261 -15.48 -13.01 -6.02
C HIS A 261 -14.32 -12.29 -6.73
N MET A 262 -14.22 -10.98 -6.59
CA MET A 262 -13.15 -10.20 -7.20
C MET A 262 -11.79 -10.50 -6.54
N LEU A 263 -11.77 -10.83 -5.24
CA LEU A 263 -10.59 -11.28 -4.52
C LEU A 263 -10.00 -12.55 -5.13
N SER A 264 -10.85 -13.56 -5.40
CA SER A 264 -10.41 -14.82 -6.02
C SER A 264 -9.84 -14.62 -7.44
N LYS A 265 -10.40 -13.68 -8.21
CA LYS A 265 -9.88 -13.29 -9.54
C LYS A 265 -8.49 -12.63 -9.43
N HIS A 266 -8.28 -11.76 -8.43
CA HIS A 266 -7.02 -11.05 -8.27
C HIS A 266 -5.90 -11.92 -7.68
N VAL A 267 -6.19 -12.90 -6.83
CA VAL A 267 -5.21 -13.87 -6.32
C VAL A 267 -4.54 -14.67 -7.44
N ARG A 268 -5.25 -14.86 -8.56
CA ARG A 268 -4.72 -15.55 -9.77
C ARG A 268 -4.16 -14.58 -10.82
N ASN A 269 -4.28 -13.28 -10.61
CA ASN A 269 -3.79 -12.28 -11.55
C ASN A 269 -2.28 -12.14 -11.43
N ARG A 270 -1.54 -12.52 -12.49
CA ARG A 270 -0.07 -12.48 -12.52
C ARG A 270 0.52 -11.11 -12.18
N TYR A 271 -0.13 -10.02 -12.54
CA TYR A 271 0.35 -8.67 -12.23
C TYR A 271 0.30 -8.39 -10.74
N VAL A 272 -0.80 -8.81 -10.08
CA VAL A 272 -1.00 -8.65 -8.64
C VAL A 272 -0.06 -9.56 -7.86
N VAL A 273 0.07 -10.83 -8.29
CA VAL A 273 0.95 -11.81 -7.65
C VAL A 273 2.41 -11.38 -7.76
N THR A 274 2.88 -11.01 -8.96
CA THR A 274 4.28 -10.55 -9.15
C THR A 274 4.57 -9.31 -8.30
N ALA A 275 3.66 -8.34 -8.31
CA ALA A 275 3.80 -7.14 -7.49
C ALA A 275 3.77 -7.46 -6.00
N GLY A 276 2.87 -8.36 -5.57
CA GLY A 276 2.76 -8.81 -4.17
C GLY A 276 4.04 -9.50 -3.69
N LEU A 277 4.61 -10.40 -4.49
CA LEU A 277 5.89 -11.07 -4.16
C LEU A 277 7.06 -10.07 -4.07
N LEU A 278 7.15 -9.11 -5.00
CA LEU A 278 8.13 -8.02 -4.91
C LEU A 278 7.93 -7.18 -3.66
N GLY A 279 6.67 -6.82 -3.36
CA GLY A 279 6.32 -6.09 -2.15
C GLY A 279 6.71 -6.86 -0.87
N ALA A 280 6.49 -8.16 -0.85
CA ALA A 280 6.91 -9.04 0.25
C ALA A 280 8.43 -9.02 0.45
N CYS A 281 9.22 -9.13 -0.62
CA CYS A 281 10.68 -9.03 -0.55
C CYS A 281 11.15 -7.65 -0.06
N VAL A 282 10.44 -6.58 -0.47
CA VAL A 282 10.74 -5.20 -0.06
C VAL A 282 10.58 -5.03 1.45
N LEU A 283 9.41 -5.41 2.01
CA LEU A 283 9.17 -5.22 3.43
C LEU A 283 9.94 -6.24 4.27
N PHE A 284 10.16 -7.47 3.76
CA PHE A 284 11.08 -8.42 4.38
C PHE A 284 12.45 -7.77 4.64
N SER A 285 13.02 -7.17 3.58
CA SER A 285 14.33 -6.53 3.67
C SER A 285 14.33 -5.34 4.62
N LEU A 286 13.30 -4.50 4.55
CA LEU A 286 13.18 -3.29 5.38
C LEU A 286 13.03 -3.66 6.86
N VAL A 287 12.05 -4.51 7.19
CA VAL A 287 11.76 -4.88 8.58
C VAL A 287 12.89 -5.73 9.15
N GLY A 288 13.38 -6.72 8.40
CA GLY A 288 14.50 -7.56 8.82
C GLY A 288 15.75 -6.76 9.11
N CYS A 289 16.17 -5.90 8.17
CA CYS A 289 17.35 -5.05 8.36
C CYS A 289 17.21 -4.14 9.59
N PHE A 290 16.15 -3.33 9.64
CA PHE A 290 16.00 -2.34 10.71
C PHE A 290 15.63 -2.91 12.08
N THR A 291 15.17 -4.16 12.16
CA THR A 291 14.98 -4.84 13.44
C THR A 291 16.31 -5.31 14.01
N TYR A 292 17.17 -5.92 13.19
CA TYR A 292 18.38 -6.57 13.69
C TYR A 292 19.64 -5.70 13.61
N VAL A 293 19.67 -4.66 12.78
CA VAL A 293 20.76 -3.67 12.83
C VAL A 293 20.79 -2.95 14.18
N ASN A 294 19.65 -2.80 14.86
CA ASN A 294 19.60 -2.23 16.22
C ASN A 294 20.36 -3.10 17.24
N LEU A 295 20.14 -4.44 17.18
CA LEU A 295 20.87 -5.35 18.05
C LEU A 295 22.37 -5.32 17.73
N HIS A 296 22.73 -5.27 16.44
CA HIS A 296 24.13 -5.15 16.02
C HIS A 296 24.81 -3.85 16.48
N LEU A 297 24.09 -2.74 16.44
CA LEU A 297 24.64 -1.44 16.86
C LEU A 297 24.57 -1.20 18.37
N ALA A 298 23.78 -1.98 19.09
CA ALA A 298 23.77 -2.00 20.57
C ALA A 298 24.95 -2.78 21.14
N ASP A 299 25.48 -3.77 20.39
CA ASP A 299 26.65 -4.57 20.80
C ASP A 299 27.98 -3.85 20.48
N ALA A 300 29.08 -4.36 21.06
CA ALA A 300 30.44 -3.92 20.71
C ALA A 300 30.69 -4.10 19.20
N PRO A 301 31.44 -3.21 18.53
CA PRO A 301 32.18 -2.07 19.09
C PRO A 301 31.36 -0.77 19.23
N TYR A 302 30.08 -0.74 18.79
CA TYR A 302 29.30 0.50 18.69
C TYR A 302 28.71 0.94 20.03
N ASN A 303 28.14 0.00 20.80
CA ASN A 303 27.54 0.23 22.13
C ASN A 303 26.56 1.41 22.16
N LEU A 304 25.69 1.51 21.15
CA LEU A 304 24.71 2.61 21.09
C LEU A 304 23.59 2.42 22.11
N SER A 305 23.27 3.51 22.79
CA SER A 305 22.09 3.61 23.67
C SER A 305 20.77 3.60 22.89
N SER A 306 19.63 3.47 23.58
CA SER A 306 18.29 3.50 22.99
C SER A 306 18.04 4.79 22.20
N ALA A 307 18.46 5.95 22.72
CA ALA A 307 18.38 7.22 22.00
C ALA A 307 19.31 7.26 20.77
N GLY A 308 20.53 6.71 20.91
CA GLY A 308 21.47 6.56 19.80
C GLY A 308 20.89 5.73 18.66
N LEU A 309 20.31 4.58 18.99
CA LEU A 309 19.61 3.71 18.04
C LEU A 309 18.42 4.42 17.41
N ALA A 310 17.61 5.13 18.21
CA ALA A 310 16.46 5.89 17.72
C ALA A 310 16.85 6.97 16.70
N ASN A 311 18.00 7.65 16.91
CA ASN A 311 18.50 8.66 15.99
C ASN A 311 18.89 8.09 14.61
N ILE A 312 19.38 6.85 14.55
CA ILE A 312 19.71 6.17 13.28
C ILE A 312 18.51 6.07 12.36
N PHE A 313 17.30 5.94 12.92
CA PHE A 313 16.09 5.91 12.11
C PHE A 313 15.78 7.21 11.36
N ALA A 314 16.51 8.30 11.60
CA ALA A 314 16.41 9.50 10.76
C ALA A 314 16.71 9.21 9.28
N VAL A 315 17.46 8.14 8.97
CA VAL A 315 17.67 7.68 7.59
C VAL A 315 16.37 7.35 6.85
N TYR A 316 15.29 7.01 7.58
CA TYR A 316 13.97 6.78 6.99
C TYR A 316 13.38 8.04 6.32
N LEU A 317 13.74 9.23 6.82
CA LEU A 317 13.27 10.50 6.25
C LEU A 317 13.71 10.70 4.81
N ILE A 318 14.73 9.95 4.35
CA ILE A 318 15.12 9.91 2.93
C ILE A 318 13.95 9.48 2.03
N GLY A 319 13.03 8.67 2.55
CA GLY A 319 11.82 8.24 1.83
C GLY A 319 10.91 9.39 1.39
N VAL A 320 10.88 10.49 2.17
CA VAL A 320 10.11 11.70 1.82
C VAL A 320 10.66 12.37 0.57
N VAL A 321 11.98 12.34 0.39
CA VAL A 321 12.68 12.93 -0.76
C VAL A 321 12.72 11.98 -1.94
N VAL A 322 13.04 10.71 -1.68
CA VAL A 322 13.24 9.70 -2.74
C VAL A 322 11.93 9.35 -3.45
N THR A 323 10.80 9.28 -2.73
CA THR A 323 9.53 8.83 -3.32
C THR A 323 9.02 9.73 -4.46
N PRO A 324 9.00 11.06 -4.35
CA PRO A 324 8.64 11.93 -5.47
C PRO A 324 9.62 11.83 -6.66
N ILE A 325 10.92 11.72 -6.38
CA ILE A 325 11.96 11.55 -7.42
C ILE A 325 11.75 10.22 -8.14
N ALA A 326 11.50 9.14 -7.38
CA ALA A 326 11.22 7.83 -7.94
C ALA A 326 10.04 7.85 -8.91
N SER A 327 8.96 8.57 -8.59
CA SER A 327 7.79 8.68 -9.46
C SER A 327 8.14 9.27 -10.83
N SER A 328 8.99 10.30 -10.87
CA SER A 328 9.47 10.90 -12.11
C SER A 328 10.36 9.96 -12.92
N LEU A 329 11.25 9.23 -12.25
CA LEU A 329 12.13 8.23 -12.87
C LEU A 329 11.35 7.04 -13.41
N ILE A 330 10.32 6.58 -12.67
CA ILE A 330 9.44 5.48 -13.10
C ILE A 330 8.65 5.89 -14.34
N ALA A 331 8.16 7.12 -14.42
CA ALA A 331 7.48 7.63 -15.59
C ALA A 331 8.40 7.67 -16.83
N LYS A 332 9.69 8.02 -16.63
CA LYS A 332 10.68 8.15 -17.72
C LYS A 332 11.22 6.79 -18.18
N TYR A 333 11.57 5.90 -17.25
CA TYR A 333 12.31 4.65 -17.54
C TYR A 333 11.46 3.38 -17.43
N GLY A 334 10.23 3.49 -16.91
CA GLY A 334 9.32 2.37 -16.68
C GLY A 334 9.58 1.60 -15.39
N ALA A 335 8.50 1.07 -14.79
CA ALA A 335 8.53 0.40 -13.50
C ALA A 335 9.50 -0.80 -13.45
N ALA A 336 9.49 -1.67 -14.47
CA ALA A 336 10.32 -2.88 -14.50
C ALA A 336 11.84 -2.59 -14.47
N ARG A 337 12.30 -1.53 -15.17
CA ARG A 337 13.72 -1.13 -15.15
C ARG A 337 14.06 -0.52 -13.79
N MET A 338 13.18 0.32 -13.26
CA MET A 338 13.41 0.99 -11.97
C MET A 338 13.46 -0.01 -10.81
N VAL A 339 12.60 -1.04 -10.78
CA VAL A 339 12.68 -2.11 -9.77
C VAL A 339 14.05 -2.80 -9.79
N ARG A 340 14.55 -3.19 -10.97
CA ARG A 340 15.85 -3.87 -11.07
C ARG A 340 17.00 -3.02 -10.55
N VAL A 341 17.07 -1.75 -10.98
CA VAL A 341 18.10 -0.82 -10.51
C VAL A 341 17.98 -0.57 -9.01
N ALA A 342 16.75 -0.37 -8.51
CA ALA A 342 16.50 -0.09 -7.11
C ALA A 342 16.85 -1.27 -6.18
N VAL A 343 16.55 -2.50 -6.60
CA VAL A 343 16.95 -3.70 -5.84
C VAL A 343 18.48 -3.81 -5.80
N MET A 344 19.19 -3.55 -6.90
CA MET A 344 20.67 -3.54 -6.89
C MET A 344 21.23 -2.44 -5.96
N ILE A 345 20.62 -1.25 -5.93
CA ILE A 345 20.99 -0.19 -4.98
C ILE A 345 20.78 -0.66 -3.53
N SER A 346 19.65 -1.32 -3.25
CA SER A 346 19.36 -1.88 -1.94
C SER A 346 20.35 -2.97 -1.54
N MET A 347 20.70 -3.88 -2.45
CA MET A 347 21.73 -4.92 -2.22
C MET A 347 23.09 -4.31 -1.88
N MET A 348 23.50 -3.28 -2.62
CA MET A 348 24.73 -2.54 -2.33
C MET A 348 24.69 -1.92 -0.94
N GLY A 349 23.55 -1.27 -0.58
CA GLY A 349 23.36 -0.73 0.77
C GLY A 349 23.49 -1.79 1.85
N VAL A 350 22.84 -2.96 1.68
CA VAL A 350 22.95 -4.08 2.63
C VAL A 350 24.40 -4.56 2.77
N LEU A 351 25.14 -4.73 1.67
CA LEU A 351 26.56 -5.11 1.72
C LEU A 351 27.43 -4.07 2.44
N MET A 352 27.18 -2.79 2.19
CA MET A 352 27.92 -1.71 2.85
C MET A 352 27.73 -1.68 4.36
N THR A 353 26.64 -2.27 4.91
CA THR A 353 26.43 -2.35 6.37
C THR A 353 27.43 -3.27 7.09
N LEU A 354 28.24 -4.05 6.36
CA LEU A 354 29.31 -4.84 6.92
C LEU A 354 30.58 -4.02 7.24
N ALA A 355 30.59 -2.75 6.85
CA ALA A 355 31.70 -1.86 7.16
C ALA A 355 31.73 -1.50 8.65
N ALA A 356 32.96 -1.41 9.21
CA ALA A 356 33.14 -1.09 10.63
C ALA A 356 32.76 0.34 11.04
N PRO A 357 33.04 1.41 10.25
CA PRO A 357 32.70 2.78 10.67
C PRO A 357 31.19 3.03 10.71
N ILE A 358 30.68 3.51 11.85
CA ILE A 358 29.24 3.80 12.03
C ILE A 358 28.69 4.79 10.99
N SER A 359 29.48 5.78 10.60
CA SER A 359 29.10 6.74 9.55
C SER A 359 28.81 6.04 8.24
N LEU A 360 29.59 5.00 7.89
CA LEU A 360 29.38 4.22 6.69
C LEU A 360 28.17 3.30 6.81
N VAL A 361 27.89 2.75 8.00
CA VAL A 361 26.66 1.99 8.28
C VAL A 361 25.42 2.89 8.10
N ILE A 362 25.45 4.13 8.59
CA ILE A 362 24.35 5.09 8.41
C ILE A 362 24.12 5.38 6.93
N VAL A 363 25.17 5.65 6.16
CA VAL A 363 25.10 5.85 4.71
C VAL A 363 24.57 4.59 4.02
N ALA A 364 25.02 3.41 4.41
CA ALA A 364 24.58 2.12 3.91
C ALA A 364 23.06 1.90 4.10
N LEU A 365 22.55 2.22 5.30
CA LEU A 365 21.11 2.16 5.59
C LEU A 365 20.31 3.16 4.75
N ALA A 366 20.84 4.35 4.49
CA ALA A 366 20.21 5.34 3.61
C ALA A 366 20.17 4.84 2.15
N VAL A 367 21.25 4.23 1.66
CA VAL A 367 21.32 3.63 0.30
C VAL A 367 20.34 2.48 0.19
N MET A 368 20.33 1.57 1.16
CA MET A 368 19.38 0.45 1.22
C MET A 368 17.93 0.94 1.20
N SER A 369 17.60 1.91 2.06
CA SER A 369 16.26 2.51 2.16
C SER A 369 15.84 3.18 0.85
N THR A 370 16.76 3.86 0.16
CA THR A 370 16.53 4.46 -1.15
C THR A 370 16.07 3.40 -2.16
N GLY A 371 16.79 2.29 -2.26
CA GLY A 371 16.41 1.17 -3.13
C GLY A 371 15.04 0.59 -2.78
N VAL A 372 14.73 0.42 -1.49
CA VAL A 372 13.45 -0.06 -0.98
C VAL A 372 12.31 0.87 -1.38
N PHE A 373 12.40 2.18 -1.13
CA PHE A 373 11.34 3.14 -1.45
C PHE A 373 11.10 3.30 -2.95
N ILE A 374 12.15 3.24 -3.77
CA ILE A 374 12.00 3.23 -5.24
C ILE A 374 11.30 1.95 -5.69
N THR A 375 11.70 0.78 -5.17
CA THR A 375 11.08 -0.51 -5.52
C THR A 375 9.60 -0.53 -5.14
N GLN A 376 9.25 -0.07 -3.94
CA GLN A 376 7.87 0.04 -3.47
C GLN A 376 7.03 0.94 -4.40
N SER A 377 7.52 2.14 -4.70
CA SER A 377 6.83 3.10 -5.58
C SER A 377 6.63 2.53 -6.99
N ALA A 378 7.65 1.86 -7.54
CA ALA A 378 7.59 1.26 -8.87
C ALA A 378 6.61 0.09 -8.92
N THR A 379 6.54 -0.72 -7.87
CA THR A 379 5.64 -1.88 -7.78
C THR A 379 4.18 -1.46 -7.66
N ILE A 380 3.89 -0.44 -6.85
CA ILE A 380 2.53 0.14 -6.75
C ILE A 380 2.11 0.75 -8.09
N THR A 381 3.01 1.47 -8.77
CA THR A 381 2.75 2.02 -10.09
C THR A 381 2.50 0.91 -11.12
N TYR A 382 3.22 -0.20 -11.05
CA TYR A 382 3.03 -1.35 -11.92
C TYR A 382 1.62 -1.94 -11.80
N ILE A 383 1.08 -2.07 -10.58
CA ILE A 383 -0.32 -2.48 -10.35
C ILE A 383 -1.28 -1.46 -10.97
N ALA A 384 -1.11 -0.18 -10.68
CA ALA A 384 -2.00 0.88 -11.11
C ALA A 384 -2.14 0.96 -12.65
N VAL A 385 -1.07 0.63 -13.38
CA VAL A 385 -1.05 0.64 -14.86
C VAL A 385 -1.67 -0.64 -15.44
N ASN A 386 -1.43 -1.81 -14.83
CA ASN A 386 -1.78 -3.10 -15.42
C ASN A 386 -3.14 -3.66 -14.98
N VAL A 387 -3.64 -3.22 -13.82
CA VAL A 387 -4.94 -3.66 -13.30
C VAL A 387 -5.99 -2.58 -13.56
N LYS A 388 -6.97 -2.88 -14.43
CA LYS A 388 -8.02 -1.93 -14.82
C LYS A 388 -9.23 -2.00 -13.91
N GLU A 389 -9.65 -3.20 -13.54
CA GLU A 389 -10.82 -3.47 -12.70
C GLU A 389 -10.39 -3.76 -11.25
N GLY A 390 -11.18 -3.37 -10.26
CA GLY A 390 -10.94 -3.70 -8.86
C GLY A 390 -9.59 -3.25 -8.29
N ARG A 391 -9.05 -2.11 -8.73
CA ARG A 391 -7.72 -1.60 -8.34
C ARG A 391 -7.53 -1.50 -6.83
N SER A 392 -8.57 -1.12 -6.10
CA SER A 392 -8.54 -1.00 -4.64
C SER A 392 -8.23 -2.36 -4.00
N LEU A 393 -8.93 -3.41 -4.46
CA LEU A 393 -8.73 -4.77 -3.95
C LEU A 393 -7.38 -5.37 -4.36
N ALA A 394 -6.93 -5.09 -5.60
CA ALA A 394 -5.59 -5.48 -6.05
C ALA A 394 -4.49 -4.84 -5.21
N SER A 395 -4.65 -3.55 -4.84
CA SER A 395 -3.75 -2.86 -3.93
C SER A 395 -3.83 -3.44 -2.52
N GLY A 396 -5.02 -3.82 -2.04
CA GLY A 396 -5.20 -4.50 -0.75
C GLY A 396 -4.44 -5.83 -0.69
N LEU A 397 -4.53 -6.66 -1.73
CA LEU A 397 -3.76 -7.91 -1.84
C LEU A 397 -2.25 -7.66 -1.89
N TYR A 398 -1.82 -6.62 -2.61
CA TYR A 398 -0.42 -6.21 -2.60
C TYR A 398 0.05 -5.88 -1.19
N TYR A 399 -0.70 -5.05 -0.44
CA TYR A 399 -0.33 -4.69 0.93
C TYR A 399 -0.39 -5.88 1.88
N MET A 400 -1.34 -6.79 1.71
CA MET A 400 -1.37 -8.03 2.47
C MET A 400 -0.08 -8.84 2.26
N ALA A 401 0.32 -9.09 1.01
CA ALA A 401 1.58 -9.79 0.69
C ALA A 401 2.81 -9.02 1.22
N TYR A 402 2.82 -7.68 1.07
CA TYR A 402 3.85 -6.79 1.57
C TYR A 402 4.07 -6.97 3.07
N TYR A 403 3.01 -6.91 3.87
CA TYR A 403 3.10 -7.06 5.32
C TYR A 403 3.39 -8.51 5.77
N ILE A 404 2.91 -9.53 5.05
CA ILE A 404 3.32 -10.93 5.27
C ILE A 404 4.84 -11.04 5.10
N GLY A 405 5.39 -10.47 4.03
CA GLY A 405 6.83 -10.45 3.81
C GLY A 405 7.60 -9.80 4.96
N GLY A 406 7.11 -8.68 5.47
CA GLY A 406 7.73 -7.98 6.61
C GLY A 406 7.71 -8.80 7.90
N SER A 407 6.62 -9.50 8.17
CA SER A 407 6.52 -10.40 9.34
C SER A 407 7.49 -11.58 9.22
N ILE A 408 7.55 -12.21 8.04
CA ILE A 408 8.53 -13.27 7.76
C ILE A 408 9.96 -12.71 7.90
N GLY A 409 10.21 -11.47 7.46
CA GLY A 409 11.51 -10.80 7.57
C GLY A 409 11.95 -10.62 9.02
N ALA A 410 11.07 -10.17 9.89
CA ALA A 410 11.37 -10.07 11.32
C ALA A 410 11.71 -11.42 11.95
N TRP A 411 10.99 -12.47 11.59
CA TRP A 411 11.23 -13.81 12.11
C TRP A 411 12.48 -14.48 11.52
N ALA A 412 12.62 -14.52 10.19
CA ALA A 412 13.70 -15.24 9.51
C ALA A 412 15.07 -14.57 9.75
N CYS A 413 15.12 -13.22 9.75
CA CYS A 413 16.35 -12.50 10.12
C CYS A 413 16.70 -12.73 11.59
N GLY A 414 15.71 -12.98 12.48
CA GLY A 414 15.96 -13.35 13.87
C GLY A 414 16.64 -14.68 14.01
N LEU A 415 16.19 -15.69 13.28
CA LEU A 415 16.84 -16.98 13.23
C LEU A 415 18.27 -16.87 12.68
N ALA A 416 18.48 -16.10 11.63
CA ALA A 416 19.79 -15.86 11.06
C ALA A 416 20.71 -15.10 12.04
N TYR A 417 20.21 -14.08 12.71
CA TYR A 417 20.96 -13.31 13.70
C TYR A 417 21.37 -14.17 14.90
N ALA A 418 20.52 -15.05 15.40
CA ALA A 418 20.83 -15.97 16.49
C ALA A 418 21.96 -16.95 16.12
N GLN A 419 22.09 -17.36 14.86
CA GLN A 419 23.12 -18.29 14.38
C GLN A 419 24.46 -17.63 14.09
N GLY A 420 24.48 -16.46 13.48
CA GLY A 420 25.70 -15.82 13.00
C GLY A 420 25.70 -14.29 13.06
N LYS A 421 24.90 -13.73 13.99
CA LYS A 421 24.82 -12.29 14.24
C LYS A 421 24.50 -11.51 12.95
N TRP A 422 25.05 -10.30 12.80
CA TRP A 422 24.76 -9.43 11.67
C TRP A 422 25.13 -10.01 10.31
N LEU A 423 26.23 -10.76 10.23
CA LEU A 423 26.70 -11.35 8.97
C LEU A 423 25.65 -12.29 8.33
N TYR A 424 25.05 -13.18 9.13
CA TYR A 424 24.04 -14.12 8.63
C TYR A 424 22.72 -13.42 8.30
N THR A 425 22.41 -12.35 9.02
CA THR A 425 21.28 -11.47 8.68
C THR A 425 21.51 -10.83 7.30
N VAL A 426 22.70 -10.31 7.03
CA VAL A 426 23.08 -9.76 5.72
C VAL A 426 22.92 -10.80 4.62
N TYR A 427 23.41 -12.03 4.82
CA TYR A 427 23.22 -13.12 3.83
C TYR A 427 21.75 -13.41 3.56
N THR A 428 20.92 -13.45 4.60
CA THR A 428 19.48 -13.68 4.47
C THR A 428 18.80 -12.55 3.69
N LEU A 429 19.15 -11.29 3.98
CA LEU A 429 18.65 -10.12 3.26
C LEU A 429 19.05 -10.14 1.79
N LEU A 430 20.32 -10.46 1.50
CA LEU A 430 20.82 -10.57 0.12
C LEU A 430 20.13 -11.70 -0.65
N ALA A 431 19.92 -12.86 -0.02
CA ALA A 431 19.21 -13.97 -0.64
C ALA A 431 17.79 -13.56 -1.09
N VAL A 432 17.04 -12.88 -0.22
CA VAL A 432 15.70 -12.38 -0.54
C VAL A 432 15.75 -11.28 -1.61
N GLN A 433 16.75 -10.42 -1.61
CA GLN A 433 16.90 -9.39 -2.64
C GLN A 433 17.32 -10.01 -4.01
N VAL A 434 18.08 -11.08 -4.02
CA VAL A 434 18.32 -11.87 -5.25
C VAL A 434 17.02 -12.47 -5.76
N ILE A 435 16.18 -13.05 -4.89
CA ILE A 435 14.85 -13.53 -5.27
C ILE A 435 14.01 -12.38 -5.85
N ALA A 436 14.01 -11.19 -5.22
CA ALA A 436 13.32 -10.02 -5.75
C ALA A 436 13.85 -9.62 -7.14
N LEU A 437 15.16 -9.69 -7.36
CA LEU A 437 15.77 -9.39 -8.64
C LEU A 437 15.36 -10.41 -9.71
N LEU A 438 15.32 -11.70 -9.39
CA LEU A 438 14.82 -12.75 -10.29
C LEU A 438 13.34 -12.52 -10.64
N ILE A 439 12.49 -12.21 -9.65
CA ILE A 439 11.08 -11.86 -9.88
C ILE A 439 10.99 -10.64 -10.80
N ALA A 440 11.84 -9.62 -10.60
CA ALA A 440 11.85 -8.42 -11.44
C ALA A 440 12.33 -8.68 -12.88
N PHE A 441 13.21 -9.66 -13.10
CA PHE A 441 13.64 -10.03 -14.44
C PHE A 441 12.62 -10.86 -15.20
N PHE A 442 12.03 -11.86 -14.54
CA PHE A 442 11.15 -12.84 -15.18
C PHE A 442 9.66 -12.52 -15.04
N GLY A 443 9.26 -11.87 -13.95
CA GLY A 443 7.86 -11.60 -13.64
C GLY A 443 7.34 -10.26 -14.15
N LEU A 444 8.19 -9.21 -14.22
CA LEU A 444 7.76 -7.89 -14.68
C LEU A 444 7.83 -7.83 -16.21
N ILE A 445 6.66 -7.77 -16.84
CA ILE A 445 6.55 -7.61 -18.29
C ILE A 445 6.96 -6.19 -18.67
N LYS A 446 7.81 -6.07 -19.69
CA LYS A 446 8.17 -4.78 -20.26
C LYS A 446 6.95 -4.16 -20.93
N ILE A 447 6.38 -3.11 -20.32
CA ILE A 447 5.40 -2.26 -21.00
C ILE A 447 6.23 -1.27 -21.81
N PRO A 448 5.99 -1.16 -23.13
CA PRO A 448 6.65 -0.13 -23.92
C PRO A 448 6.24 1.24 -23.36
N VAL A 449 7.23 2.04 -22.98
CA VAL A 449 7.02 3.45 -22.62
C VAL A 449 6.54 4.12 -23.90
N LYS A 450 5.29 4.59 -23.92
CA LYS A 450 4.85 5.49 -25.02
C LYS A 450 5.73 6.73 -24.96
N ARG A 451 6.59 6.88 -25.97
CA ARG A 451 7.36 8.10 -26.20
C ARG A 451 6.44 9.24 -26.62
#